data_be00be321cee89484f063f6a2bac966a
#
_entry.id   be00be321cee89484f063f6a2bac966a
#
_cell.length_a   1.000
_cell.length_b   1.000
_cell.length_c   1.000
_cell.angle_alpha   90.00
_cell.angle_beta   90.00
_cell.angle_gamma   90.00
#
_symmetry.space_group_name_H-M   'P 1'
#
loop_
_entity.id
_entity.type
_entity.pdbx_description
1 polymer ?
#
loop_
_entity_poly.entity_id
_entity_poly.type
_entity_poly.pdbx_seq_one_letter_code
_entity_poly.pdbx_strand_id
1 'polypeptide(L)'
;VRFSNFISEQLSPGDYLLLGGDIFDLLVGSKRVFHQRHALALSAIEGAARRGVRVHYLEGNHDFHFENLFRGIPNIEVWVGDMELQYQDRKIWVSHGDLIDEEDTGYRFLRFMLRNALFKGFVDGLPDSFVDFLGTRSSGASRKYTSARVENEGTERLRRLYLDYAKARVREGYRHVLLGHSHLRDQVPISERGLEGEYLNLGFSSERLLVGVLHPNAARFQIREIHT
;
A
#
# COMPACT_ATOMS: atom_id res chain seq x y z
N VAL A 1 -11.20 -13.25 3.12
CA VAL A 1 -11.19 -14.56 2.44
C VAL A 1 -10.57 -14.44 1.05
N ARG A 2 -11.14 -13.66 0.11
CA ARG A 2 -10.63 -13.55 -1.30
C ARG A 2 -9.14 -13.23 -1.39
N PHE A 3 -8.67 -12.24 -0.64
CA PHE A 3 -7.26 -11.85 -0.59
C PHE A 3 -6.35 -13.00 -0.13
N SER A 4 -6.75 -13.70 0.93
CA SER A 4 -5.99 -14.83 1.46
C SER A 4 -5.95 -16.01 0.49
N ASN A 5 -7.08 -16.32 -0.17
CA ASN A 5 -7.14 -17.36 -1.19
C ASN A 5 -6.24 -17.02 -2.39
N PHE A 6 -6.31 -15.79 -2.89
CA PHE A 6 -5.43 -15.33 -3.98
C PHE A 6 -3.95 -15.56 -3.64
N ILE A 7 -3.50 -15.11 -2.45
CA ILE A 7 -2.11 -15.28 -2.03
C ILE A 7 -1.72 -16.75 -1.88
N SER A 8 -2.63 -17.56 -1.33
CA SER A 8 -2.34 -18.95 -1.04
C SER A 8 -2.32 -19.83 -2.30
N GLU A 9 -3.17 -19.55 -3.27
CA GLU A 9 -3.45 -20.44 -4.40
C GLU A 9 -2.82 -19.98 -5.72
N GLN A 10 -2.62 -18.66 -5.90
CA GLN A 10 -2.19 -18.13 -7.19
C GLN A 10 -0.73 -17.66 -7.23
N LEU A 11 -0.05 -17.55 -6.08
CA LEU A 11 1.34 -17.18 -6.02
C LEU A 11 2.26 -18.39 -5.91
N SER A 12 3.29 -18.41 -6.74
CA SER A 12 4.30 -19.46 -6.84
C SER A 12 5.67 -19.03 -6.30
N PRO A 13 6.54 -19.95 -5.88
CA PRO A 13 7.92 -19.63 -5.51
C PRO A 13 8.63 -18.83 -6.62
N GLY A 14 9.29 -17.76 -6.25
CA GLY A 14 9.96 -16.83 -7.17
C GLY A 14 9.13 -15.65 -7.63
N ASP A 15 7.80 -15.66 -7.41
CA ASP A 15 6.97 -14.49 -7.65
C ASP A 15 7.28 -13.35 -6.67
N TYR A 16 6.94 -12.13 -7.09
CA TYR A 16 6.99 -10.93 -6.26
C TYR A 16 5.57 -10.52 -5.89
N LEU A 17 5.32 -10.32 -4.60
CA LEU A 17 4.09 -9.74 -4.07
C LEU A 17 4.39 -8.34 -3.52
N LEU A 18 3.83 -7.31 -4.16
CA LEU A 18 3.91 -5.93 -3.70
C LEU A 18 2.61 -5.55 -3.01
N LEU A 19 2.69 -5.21 -1.74
CA LEU A 19 1.59 -4.68 -0.93
C LEU A 19 1.82 -3.19 -0.70
N GLY A 20 1.04 -2.34 -1.36
CA GLY A 20 1.29 -0.89 -1.47
C GLY A 20 0.75 -0.05 -0.31
N GLY A 21 0.52 -0.65 0.86
CA GLY A 21 -0.07 0.00 2.03
C GLY A 21 -1.59 -0.01 2.02
N ASP A 22 -2.16 0.21 3.20
CA ASP A 22 -3.61 0.19 3.45
C ASP A 22 -4.31 -1.09 2.98
N ILE A 23 -3.62 -2.23 3.14
CA ILE A 23 -4.17 -3.56 2.87
C ILE A 23 -5.26 -3.90 3.89
N PHE A 24 -5.16 -3.33 5.08
CA PHE A 24 -6.12 -3.49 6.17
C PHE A 24 -6.75 -2.16 6.54
N ASP A 25 -8.02 -2.19 6.93
CA ASP A 25 -8.73 -0.99 7.43
C ASP A 25 -8.06 -0.38 8.66
N LEU A 26 -7.46 -1.22 9.50
CA LEU A 26 -6.57 -0.85 10.59
C LEU A 26 -5.74 -2.06 11.01
N LEU A 27 -4.42 -1.91 10.98
CA LEU A 27 -3.48 -2.87 11.54
C LEU A 27 -2.30 -2.13 12.18
N VAL A 28 -2.26 -2.08 13.50
CA VAL A 28 -1.10 -1.62 14.26
C VAL A 28 -0.26 -2.83 14.61
N GLY A 29 0.91 -2.97 13.99
CA GLY A 29 1.72 -4.17 14.04
C GLY A 29 2.25 -4.54 15.43
N SER A 30 2.27 -3.60 16.38
CA SER A 30 2.63 -3.86 17.78
C SER A 30 1.47 -4.41 18.62
N LYS A 31 0.21 -4.44 18.12
CA LYS A 31 -0.98 -4.76 18.88
C LYS A 31 -1.59 -6.12 18.51
N ARG A 32 -1.65 -7.03 19.47
CA ARG A 32 -2.11 -8.42 19.28
C ARG A 32 -3.56 -8.53 18.80
N VAL A 33 -4.44 -7.61 19.22
CA VAL A 33 -5.85 -7.61 18.81
C VAL A 33 -6.01 -7.54 17.29
N PHE A 34 -5.16 -6.77 16.61
CA PHE A 34 -5.21 -6.69 15.15
C PHE A 34 -4.61 -7.93 14.48
N HIS A 35 -3.59 -8.56 15.08
CA HIS A 35 -3.06 -9.83 14.58
C HIS A 35 -4.14 -10.92 14.59
N GLN A 36 -4.93 -11.00 15.66
CA GLN A 36 -6.04 -11.94 15.75
C GLN A 36 -7.15 -11.64 14.74
N ARG A 37 -7.52 -10.36 14.60
CA ARG A 37 -8.54 -9.90 13.64
C ARG A 37 -8.16 -10.25 12.20
N HIS A 38 -6.91 -10.08 11.84
CA HIS A 38 -6.42 -10.26 10.48
C HIS A 38 -5.62 -11.56 10.28
N ALA A 39 -5.72 -12.50 11.22
CA ALA A 39 -4.92 -13.72 11.27
C ALA A 39 -4.91 -14.51 9.94
N LEU A 40 -6.06 -14.65 9.29
CA LEU A 40 -6.16 -15.37 8.01
C LEU A 40 -5.31 -14.73 6.91
N ALA A 41 -5.35 -13.40 6.79
CA ALA A 41 -4.59 -12.70 5.76
C ALA A 41 -3.09 -12.65 6.09
N LEU A 42 -2.75 -12.40 7.36
CA LEU A 42 -1.36 -12.42 7.82
C LEU A 42 -0.74 -13.81 7.61
N SER A 43 -1.43 -14.89 7.98
CA SER A 43 -0.96 -16.26 7.75
C SER A 43 -0.80 -16.59 6.28
N ALA A 44 -1.65 -16.05 5.39
CA ALA A 44 -1.49 -16.24 3.95
C ALA A 44 -0.23 -15.54 3.41
N ILE A 45 0.03 -14.30 3.86
CA ILE A 45 1.24 -13.53 3.50
C ILE A 45 2.50 -14.29 3.98
N GLU A 46 2.53 -14.67 5.26
CA GLU A 46 3.65 -15.43 5.83
C GLU A 46 3.87 -16.77 5.12
N GLY A 47 2.77 -17.50 4.85
CA GLY A 47 2.81 -18.77 4.14
C GLY A 47 3.38 -18.63 2.73
N ALA A 48 2.99 -17.58 1.99
CA ALA A 48 3.54 -17.30 0.68
C ALA A 48 5.06 -17.03 0.74
N ALA A 49 5.48 -16.21 1.68
CA ALA A 49 6.89 -15.90 1.88
C ALA A 49 7.72 -17.17 2.22
N ARG A 50 7.20 -18.02 3.11
CA ARG A 50 7.84 -19.31 3.45
C ARG A 50 7.90 -20.29 2.27
N ARG A 51 6.96 -20.18 1.30
CA ARG A 51 7.01 -20.95 0.05
C ARG A 51 8.00 -20.39 -0.97
N GLY A 52 8.60 -19.22 -0.73
CA GLY A 52 9.59 -18.60 -1.61
C GLY A 52 9.05 -17.47 -2.49
N VAL A 53 7.85 -16.94 -2.21
CA VAL A 53 7.36 -15.68 -2.77
C VAL A 53 8.13 -14.53 -2.11
N ARG A 54 8.63 -13.58 -2.88
CA ARG A 54 9.27 -12.36 -2.35
C ARG A 54 8.21 -11.32 -2.05
N VAL A 55 7.99 -11.04 -0.77
CA VAL A 55 6.97 -10.11 -0.31
C VAL A 55 7.61 -8.77 0.06
N HIS A 56 7.18 -7.71 -0.60
CA HIS A 56 7.51 -6.34 -0.23
C HIS A 56 6.24 -5.66 0.29
N TYR A 57 6.25 -5.32 1.57
CA TYR A 57 5.13 -4.68 2.23
C TYR A 57 5.47 -3.22 2.55
N LEU A 58 4.80 -2.30 1.89
CA LEU A 58 4.89 -0.88 2.16
C LEU A 58 3.84 -0.51 3.21
N GLU A 59 4.25 0.13 4.30
CA GLU A 59 3.30 0.62 5.29
C GLU A 59 2.47 1.77 4.77
N GLY A 60 1.15 1.70 4.98
CA GLY A 60 0.20 2.78 4.71
C GLY A 60 -0.10 3.63 5.95
N ASN A 61 -1.19 4.36 5.90
CA ASN A 61 -1.67 5.13 7.04
C ASN A 61 -2.67 4.37 7.93
N HIS A 62 -3.21 3.27 7.45
CA HIS A 62 -4.09 2.36 8.19
C HIS A 62 -3.36 1.10 8.68
N ASP A 63 -2.22 0.77 8.10
CA ASP A 63 -1.43 -0.40 8.46
C ASP A 63 0.05 -0.03 8.63
N PHE A 64 0.52 -0.01 9.87
CA PHE A 64 1.82 0.54 10.22
C PHE A 64 2.42 -0.07 11.50
N HIS A 65 3.69 0.29 11.81
CA HIS A 65 4.48 -0.24 12.94
C HIS A 65 4.73 -1.76 12.82
N PHE A 66 5.20 -2.19 11.66
CA PHE A 66 5.43 -3.59 11.34
C PHE A 66 6.83 -4.11 11.71
N GLU A 67 7.67 -3.33 12.38
CA GLU A 67 9.07 -3.68 12.67
C GLU A 67 9.24 -5.06 13.30
N ASN A 68 8.24 -5.51 14.05
CA ASN A 68 8.25 -6.81 14.73
C ASN A 68 7.24 -7.81 14.15
N LEU A 69 6.28 -7.36 13.34
CA LEU A 69 5.16 -8.20 12.88
C LEU A 69 5.67 -9.41 12.07
N PHE A 70 6.61 -9.15 11.14
CA PHE A 70 7.17 -10.18 10.27
C PHE A 70 8.62 -10.53 10.59
N ARG A 71 9.08 -10.20 11.81
CA ARG A 71 10.46 -10.47 12.22
C ARG A 71 10.76 -11.98 12.15
N GLY A 72 11.85 -12.33 11.48
CA GLY A 72 12.31 -13.73 11.33
C GLY A 72 11.55 -14.55 10.29
N ILE A 73 10.62 -13.94 9.55
CA ILE A 73 9.99 -14.59 8.41
C ILE A 73 10.85 -14.32 7.15
N PRO A 74 11.33 -15.38 6.49
CA PRO A 74 12.15 -15.19 5.28
C PRO A 74 11.31 -14.57 4.15
N ASN A 75 11.99 -13.89 3.22
CA ASN A 75 11.39 -13.33 2.01
C ASN A 75 10.28 -12.28 2.24
N ILE A 76 10.19 -11.69 3.45
CA ILE A 76 9.35 -10.51 3.70
C ILE A 76 10.26 -9.32 4.01
N GLU A 77 10.05 -8.25 3.29
CA GLU A 77 10.69 -6.97 3.51
C GLU A 77 9.63 -5.89 3.75
N VAL A 78 9.74 -5.18 4.87
CA VAL A 78 8.82 -4.09 5.25
C VAL A 78 9.47 -2.74 4.98
N TRP A 79 8.71 -1.86 4.33
CA TRP A 79 9.14 -0.52 3.95
C TRP A 79 8.28 0.54 4.64
N VAL A 80 8.94 1.50 5.30
CA VAL A 80 8.28 2.58 6.06
C VAL A 80 8.09 3.85 5.23
N GLY A 81 8.57 3.87 4.03
CA GLY A 81 8.50 4.99 3.08
C GLY A 81 8.44 4.49 1.66
N ASP A 82 8.77 5.36 0.73
CA ASP A 82 8.82 4.98 -0.67
C ASP A 82 9.85 3.87 -0.90
N MET A 83 9.57 3.04 -1.88
CA MET A 83 10.36 1.87 -2.21
C MET A 83 10.82 1.93 -3.65
N GLU A 84 12.11 1.66 -3.86
CA GLU A 84 12.69 1.42 -5.17
C GLU A 84 12.93 -0.07 -5.36
N LEU A 85 12.42 -0.64 -6.43
CA LEU A 85 12.57 -2.06 -6.74
C LEU A 85 13.17 -2.24 -8.14
N GLN A 86 14.12 -3.17 -8.25
CA GLN A 86 14.62 -3.63 -9.54
C GLN A 86 13.95 -4.95 -9.91
N TYR A 87 13.22 -4.96 -11.01
CA TYR A 87 12.63 -6.18 -11.59
C TYR A 87 13.15 -6.37 -13.01
N GLN A 88 14.03 -7.35 -13.19
CA GLN A 88 14.79 -7.51 -14.42
C GLN A 88 15.58 -6.23 -14.77
N ASP A 89 15.39 -5.68 -15.97
CA ASP A 89 15.97 -4.42 -16.46
C ASP A 89 15.16 -3.17 -16.12
N ARG A 90 14.07 -3.30 -15.33
CA ARG A 90 13.12 -2.22 -15.05
C ARG A 90 13.23 -1.75 -13.62
N LYS A 91 13.30 -0.46 -13.47
CA LYS A 91 13.15 0.20 -12.16
C LYS A 91 11.67 0.47 -11.89
N ILE A 92 11.22 0.08 -10.71
CA ILE A 92 9.86 0.28 -10.23
C ILE A 92 9.92 1.18 -9.00
N TRP A 93 9.19 2.27 -9.04
CA TRP A 93 8.94 3.12 -7.88
C TRP A 93 7.59 2.76 -7.28
N VAL A 94 7.56 2.54 -5.97
CA VAL A 94 6.34 2.26 -5.22
C VAL A 94 6.24 3.25 -4.08
N SER A 95 5.14 3.97 -4.01
CA SER A 95 4.81 4.86 -2.91
C SER A 95 3.39 4.61 -2.45
N HIS A 96 3.15 4.69 -1.12
CA HIS A 96 1.77 4.69 -0.66
C HIS A 96 1.01 5.91 -1.19
N GLY A 97 1.70 7.04 -1.38
CA GLY A 97 1.12 8.23 -2.01
C GLY A 97 0.53 9.24 -1.04
N ASP A 98 0.52 8.93 0.23
CA ASP A 98 -0.07 9.74 1.28
C ASP A 98 0.63 11.09 1.56
N LEU A 99 1.86 11.26 1.06
CA LEU A 99 2.63 12.51 1.17
C LEU A 99 2.71 13.30 -0.12
N ILE A 100 2.09 12.83 -1.21
CA ILE A 100 2.13 13.50 -2.52
C ILE A 100 1.43 14.87 -2.46
N ASP A 101 0.33 14.97 -1.73
CA ASP A 101 -0.34 16.25 -1.53
C ASP A 101 0.31 17.00 -0.35
N GLU A 102 1.17 17.94 -0.71
CA GLU A 102 1.88 18.78 0.27
C GLU A 102 0.99 19.80 0.96
N GLU A 103 -0.16 20.13 0.39
CA GLU A 103 -1.12 21.08 0.95
C GLU A 103 -1.97 20.46 2.07
N ASP A 104 -2.05 19.11 2.16
CA ASP A 104 -2.74 18.43 3.25
C ASP A 104 -1.91 18.44 4.54
N THR A 105 -1.76 19.61 5.11
CA THR A 105 -0.97 19.80 6.34
C THR A 105 -1.58 19.07 7.55
N GLY A 106 -2.90 18.95 7.59
CA GLY A 106 -3.62 18.25 8.66
C GLY A 106 -3.29 16.75 8.67
N TYR A 107 -3.38 16.12 7.51
CA TYR A 107 -2.99 14.72 7.35
C TYR A 107 -1.50 14.50 7.63
N ARG A 108 -0.62 15.34 7.09
CA ARG A 108 0.83 15.25 7.31
C ARG A 108 1.19 15.34 8.80
N PHE A 109 0.52 16.22 9.55
CA PHE A 109 0.69 16.33 11.01
C PHE A 109 0.20 15.05 11.71
N LEU A 110 -0.97 14.54 11.36
CA LEU A 110 -1.50 13.28 11.92
C LEU A 110 -0.53 12.11 11.67
N ARG A 111 -0.05 11.97 10.44
CA ARG A 111 0.94 10.95 10.07
C ARG A 111 2.23 11.08 10.88
N PHE A 112 2.75 12.29 11.04
CA PHE A 112 3.92 12.55 11.86
C PHE A 112 3.69 12.10 13.31
N MET A 113 2.55 12.43 13.89
CA MET A 113 2.18 12.03 15.25
C MET A 113 2.10 10.50 15.38
N LEU A 114 1.39 9.84 14.47
CA LEU A 114 1.20 8.38 14.49
C LEU A 114 2.52 7.60 14.34
N ARG A 115 3.48 8.15 13.59
CA ARG A 115 4.80 7.51 13.35
C ARG A 115 5.89 7.96 14.32
N ASN A 116 5.58 8.86 15.23
CA ASN A 116 6.53 9.30 16.25
C ASN A 116 6.78 8.20 17.29
N ALA A 117 8.06 7.97 17.64
CA ALA A 117 8.45 6.93 18.57
C ALA A 117 7.84 7.10 19.99
N LEU A 118 7.68 8.34 20.44
CA LEU A 118 7.04 8.62 21.74
C LEU A 118 5.56 8.27 21.71
N PHE A 119 4.86 8.62 20.62
CA PHE A 119 3.47 8.28 20.43
C PHE A 119 3.29 6.77 20.29
N LYS A 120 4.18 6.09 19.57
CA LYS A 120 4.22 4.63 19.50
C LYS A 120 4.34 4.01 20.90
N GLY A 121 5.31 4.47 21.70
CA GLY A 121 5.49 4.00 23.07
C GLY A 121 4.25 4.21 23.94
N PHE A 122 3.57 5.34 23.78
CA PHE A 122 2.30 5.61 24.45
C PHE A 122 1.20 4.62 24.01
N VAL A 123 1.02 4.43 22.70
CA VAL A 123 0.05 3.46 22.16
C VAL A 123 0.37 2.04 22.61
N ASP A 124 1.64 1.65 22.63
CA ASP A 124 2.07 0.32 23.08
C ASP A 124 1.71 0.06 24.57
N GLY A 125 1.69 1.11 25.39
CA GLY A 125 1.27 1.04 26.80
C GLY A 125 -0.25 0.96 27.02
N LEU A 126 -1.07 1.28 26.01
CA LEU A 126 -2.53 1.23 26.14
C LEU A 126 -3.06 -0.21 26.03
N PRO A 127 -4.18 -0.54 26.73
CA PRO A 127 -4.86 -1.82 26.52
C PRO A 127 -5.30 -2.00 25.07
N ASP A 128 -5.17 -3.22 24.55
CA ASP A 128 -5.54 -3.57 23.17
C ASP A 128 -6.99 -3.21 22.84
N SER A 129 -7.92 -3.43 23.78
CA SER A 129 -9.34 -3.10 23.62
C SER A 129 -9.58 -1.60 23.45
N PHE A 130 -8.80 -0.77 24.12
CA PHE A 130 -8.90 0.69 24.00
C PHE A 130 -8.36 1.18 22.67
N VAL A 131 -7.22 0.64 22.23
CA VAL A 131 -6.64 0.96 20.92
C VAL A 131 -7.58 0.52 19.79
N ASP A 132 -8.20 -0.65 19.93
CA ASP A 132 -9.19 -1.15 18.99
C ASP A 132 -10.43 -0.25 18.90
N PHE A 133 -10.97 0.16 20.03
CA PHE A 133 -12.12 1.06 20.08
C PHE A 133 -11.82 2.41 19.40
N LEU A 134 -10.69 3.03 19.72
CA LEU A 134 -10.28 4.29 19.11
C LEU A 134 -10.00 4.13 17.62
N GLY A 135 -9.28 3.07 17.26
CA GLY A 135 -8.88 2.81 15.89
C GLY A 135 -10.06 2.54 14.97
N THR A 136 -11.04 1.77 15.42
CA THR A 136 -12.26 1.50 14.64
C THR A 136 -13.04 2.79 14.35
N ARG A 137 -13.11 3.70 15.32
CA ARG A 137 -13.78 5.01 15.11
C ARG A 137 -12.96 5.93 14.20
N SER A 138 -11.64 5.98 14.36
CA SER A 138 -10.77 6.83 13.56
C SER A 138 -10.67 6.37 12.11
N SER A 139 -10.63 5.06 11.85
CA SER A 139 -10.64 4.51 10.49
C SER A 139 -11.92 4.86 9.74
N GLY A 140 -13.07 4.84 10.41
CA GLY A 140 -14.34 5.30 9.84
C GLY A 140 -14.34 6.79 9.50
N ALA A 141 -13.75 7.62 10.36
CA ALA A 141 -13.61 9.06 10.14
C ALA A 141 -12.63 9.35 9.00
N SER A 142 -11.50 8.65 8.94
CA SER A 142 -10.50 8.79 7.87
C SER A 142 -11.09 8.46 6.49
N ARG A 143 -11.84 7.35 6.38
CA ARG A 143 -12.52 6.99 5.13
C ARG A 143 -13.51 8.07 4.67
N LYS A 144 -14.33 8.59 5.61
CA LYS A 144 -15.25 9.69 5.30
C LYS A 144 -14.52 10.95 4.87
N TYR A 145 -13.40 11.27 5.52
CA TYR A 145 -12.58 12.42 5.16
C TYR A 145 -12.02 12.29 3.75
N THR A 146 -11.42 11.13 3.41
CA THR A 146 -10.87 10.87 2.07
C THR A 146 -11.97 10.91 1.00
N SER A 147 -13.12 10.27 1.24
CA SER A 147 -14.25 10.30 0.30
C SER A 147 -14.80 11.72 0.09
N ALA A 148 -15.03 12.47 1.17
CA ALA A 148 -15.51 13.85 1.10
C ALA A 148 -14.50 14.77 0.40
N ARG A 149 -13.20 14.52 0.57
CA ARG A 149 -12.15 15.27 -0.09
C ARG A 149 -12.15 15.04 -1.60
N VAL A 150 -12.25 13.78 -2.02
CA VAL A 150 -12.38 13.42 -3.46
C VAL A 150 -13.59 14.10 -4.08
N GLU A 151 -14.72 14.19 -3.35
CA GLU A 151 -15.95 14.86 -3.82
C GLU A 151 -15.80 16.40 -3.87
N ASN A 152 -15.16 17.02 -2.87
CA ASN A 152 -15.12 18.47 -2.70
C ASN A 152 -13.96 19.17 -3.40
N GLU A 153 -12.77 18.56 -3.43
CA GLU A 153 -11.55 19.18 -4.02
C GLU A 153 -11.38 18.91 -5.52
N GLY A 154 -12.27 18.10 -6.09
CA GLY A 154 -12.23 17.71 -7.49
C GLY A 154 -11.24 16.58 -7.75
N THR A 155 -11.79 15.44 -8.13
CA THR A 155 -11.08 14.24 -8.59
C THR A 155 -9.95 14.59 -9.57
N GLU A 156 -10.15 15.59 -10.42
CA GLU A 156 -9.20 16.03 -11.43
C GLU A 156 -7.94 16.73 -10.87
N ARG A 157 -8.05 17.45 -9.74
CA ARG A 157 -6.88 18.03 -9.07
C ARG A 157 -5.98 16.94 -8.55
N LEU A 158 -6.55 15.95 -7.82
CA LEU A 158 -5.80 14.83 -7.28
C LEU A 158 -5.19 13.99 -8.39
N ARG A 159 -5.92 13.68 -9.46
CA ARG A 159 -5.37 12.95 -10.61
C ARG A 159 -4.17 13.64 -11.23
N ARG A 160 -4.26 14.95 -11.46
CA ARG A 160 -3.13 15.72 -11.98
C ARG A 160 -1.94 15.67 -11.05
N LEU A 161 -2.13 15.87 -9.76
CA LEU A 161 -1.07 15.83 -8.76
C LEU A 161 -0.32 14.49 -8.76
N TYR A 162 -1.06 13.37 -8.74
CA TYR A 162 -0.49 12.04 -8.78
C TYR A 162 0.19 11.72 -10.12
N LEU A 163 -0.41 12.15 -11.22
CA LEU A 163 0.19 11.98 -12.54
C LEU A 163 1.48 12.80 -12.69
N ASP A 164 1.53 14.02 -12.19
CA ASP A 164 2.72 14.86 -12.27
C ASP A 164 3.84 14.31 -11.38
N TYR A 165 3.50 13.76 -10.20
CA TYR A 165 4.45 13.00 -9.39
C TYR A 165 5.00 11.79 -10.15
N ALA A 166 4.13 11.01 -10.78
CA ALA A 166 4.54 9.83 -11.56
C ALA A 166 5.43 10.20 -12.76
N LYS A 167 5.11 11.29 -13.46
CA LYS A 167 5.96 11.81 -14.55
C LYS A 167 7.36 12.21 -14.05
N ALA A 168 7.45 12.80 -12.84
CA ALA A 168 8.74 13.13 -12.25
C ALA A 168 9.58 11.87 -12.02
N ARG A 169 8.98 10.78 -11.50
CA ARG A 169 9.68 9.49 -11.33
C ARG A 169 10.10 8.88 -12.68
N VAL A 170 9.25 8.94 -13.71
CA VAL A 170 9.62 8.46 -15.06
C VAL A 170 10.82 9.24 -15.61
N ARG A 171 10.90 10.57 -15.40
CA ARG A 171 12.08 11.37 -15.77
C ARG A 171 13.37 10.95 -15.06
N GLU A 172 13.26 10.33 -13.88
CA GLU A 172 14.36 9.75 -13.11
C GLU A 172 14.74 8.33 -13.57
N GLY A 173 14.01 7.78 -14.57
CA GLY A 173 14.30 6.50 -15.17
C GLY A 173 13.48 5.32 -14.63
N TYR A 174 12.46 5.58 -13.81
CA TYR A 174 11.55 4.51 -13.37
C TYR A 174 10.58 4.12 -14.48
N ARG A 175 10.54 2.84 -14.81
CA ARG A 175 9.67 2.29 -15.85
C ARG A 175 8.22 2.16 -15.37
N HIS A 176 8.04 1.86 -14.10
CA HIS A 176 6.72 1.72 -13.49
C HIS A 176 6.67 2.54 -12.20
N VAL A 177 5.56 3.27 -12.01
CA VAL A 177 5.29 4.07 -10.82
C VAL A 177 3.96 3.60 -10.25
N LEU A 178 4.02 2.97 -9.08
CA LEU A 178 2.86 2.41 -8.39
C LEU A 178 2.51 3.32 -7.21
N LEU A 179 1.28 3.83 -7.17
CA LEU A 179 0.81 4.73 -6.13
C LEU A 179 -0.53 4.22 -5.56
N GLY A 180 -0.77 4.48 -4.28
CA GLY A 180 -2.00 4.15 -3.57
C GLY A 180 -2.73 5.40 -3.05
N HIS A 181 -3.37 5.29 -1.86
CA HIS A 181 -3.93 6.33 -1.00
C HIS A 181 -5.09 7.17 -1.60
N SER A 182 -4.96 7.68 -2.82
CA SER A 182 -5.96 8.57 -3.42
C SER A 182 -7.32 7.91 -3.70
N HIS A 183 -7.40 6.59 -3.64
CA HIS A 183 -8.56 5.77 -4.00
C HIS A 183 -9.04 5.94 -5.46
N LEU A 184 -8.31 6.69 -6.27
CA LEU A 184 -8.61 6.88 -7.69
C LEU A 184 -7.93 5.79 -8.52
N ARG A 185 -8.74 5.03 -9.25
CA ARG A 185 -8.19 4.02 -10.16
C ARG A 185 -7.70 4.70 -11.43
N ASP A 186 -6.40 4.56 -11.68
CA ASP A 186 -5.75 5.09 -12.87
C ASP A 186 -4.68 4.14 -13.39
N GLN A 187 -4.60 4.00 -14.72
CA GLN A 187 -3.51 3.34 -15.43
C GLN A 187 -3.14 4.18 -16.64
N VAL A 188 -2.03 4.88 -16.55
CA VAL A 188 -1.65 5.90 -17.53
C VAL A 188 -0.27 5.62 -18.10
N PRO A 189 -0.14 5.43 -19.43
CA PRO A 189 1.16 5.44 -20.08
C PRO A 189 1.78 6.83 -20.01
N ILE A 190 3.06 6.90 -19.71
CA ILE A 190 3.81 8.14 -19.61
C ILE A 190 4.94 8.12 -20.62
N SER A 191 5.07 9.20 -21.39
CA SER A 191 6.22 9.46 -22.25
C SER A 191 6.79 10.83 -21.88
N GLU A 192 7.99 10.84 -21.32
CA GLU A 192 8.64 12.04 -20.80
C GLU A 192 10.11 12.10 -21.25
N ARG A 193 10.44 13.12 -22.05
CA ARG A 193 11.82 13.36 -22.53
C ARG A 193 12.46 12.13 -23.20
N GLY A 194 11.67 11.37 -23.96
CA GLY A 194 12.14 10.14 -24.62
C GLY A 194 12.20 8.91 -23.71
N LEU A 195 11.81 9.03 -22.45
CA LEU A 195 11.65 7.90 -21.53
C LEU A 195 10.19 7.45 -21.50
N GLU A 196 10.00 6.15 -21.59
CA GLU A 196 8.69 5.53 -21.54
C GLU A 196 8.44 4.93 -20.15
N GLY A 197 7.26 5.14 -19.60
CA GLY A 197 6.87 4.57 -18.31
C GLY A 197 5.36 4.37 -18.19
N GLU A 198 4.95 3.91 -17.01
CA GLU A 198 3.55 3.69 -16.67
C GLU A 198 3.28 4.12 -15.23
N TYR A 199 2.20 4.84 -15.03
CA TYR A 199 1.60 5.08 -13.72
C TYR A 199 0.45 4.12 -13.49
N LEU A 200 0.42 3.45 -12.34
CA LEU A 200 -0.65 2.56 -11.91
C LEU A 200 -1.11 2.91 -10.50
N ASN A 201 -2.41 3.10 -10.35
CA ASN A 201 -3.10 3.11 -9.07
C ASN A 201 -4.33 2.19 -9.19
N LEU A 202 -4.44 1.20 -8.32
CA LEU A 202 -5.54 0.23 -8.36
C LEU A 202 -6.85 0.79 -7.79
N GLY A 203 -6.79 1.96 -7.14
CA GLY A 203 -7.93 2.56 -6.47
C GLY A 203 -8.32 1.85 -5.18
N PHE A 204 -9.49 2.17 -4.66
CA PHE A 204 -10.05 1.53 -3.47
C PHE A 204 -10.87 0.30 -3.85
N SER A 205 -10.64 -0.80 -3.16
CA SER A 205 -11.21 -2.11 -3.49
C SER A 205 -12.06 -2.65 -2.34
N SER A 206 -13.18 -1.98 -2.02
CA SER A 206 -14.11 -2.49 -0.99
C SER A 206 -14.96 -3.68 -1.48
N GLU A 207 -15.31 -3.70 -2.76
CA GLU A 207 -16.21 -4.70 -3.34
C GLU A 207 -15.50 -5.69 -4.26
N ARG A 208 -14.40 -5.27 -4.88
CA ARG A 208 -13.66 -6.02 -5.89
C ARG A 208 -12.19 -6.09 -5.51
N LEU A 209 -11.64 -7.28 -5.41
CA LEU A 209 -10.20 -7.45 -5.25
C LEU A 209 -9.52 -7.27 -6.62
N LEU A 210 -8.83 -6.15 -6.80
CA LEU A 210 -8.04 -5.87 -7.99
C LEU A 210 -6.56 -6.12 -7.71
N VAL A 211 -5.88 -6.74 -8.65
CA VAL A 211 -4.43 -6.95 -8.64
C VAL A 211 -3.82 -6.47 -9.95
N GLY A 212 -2.67 -5.82 -9.86
CA GLY A 212 -1.84 -5.52 -11.02
C GLY A 212 -0.81 -6.62 -11.22
N VAL A 213 -0.82 -7.28 -12.36
CA VAL A 213 0.11 -8.36 -12.69
C VAL A 213 1.09 -7.89 -13.75
N LEU A 214 2.38 -7.91 -13.45
CA LEU A 214 3.45 -7.64 -14.40
C LEU A 214 4.17 -8.93 -14.76
N HIS A 215 3.93 -9.41 -15.96
CA HIS A 215 4.66 -10.56 -16.49
C HIS A 215 6.09 -10.17 -16.95
N PRO A 216 7.07 -11.08 -16.91
CA PRO A 216 8.45 -10.79 -17.29
C PRO A 216 8.61 -10.08 -18.64
N ASN A 217 7.86 -10.53 -19.66
CA ASN A 217 7.94 -9.98 -21.02
C ASN A 217 6.87 -8.91 -21.32
N ALA A 218 6.01 -8.56 -20.37
CA ALA A 218 4.98 -7.55 -20.56
C ALA A 218 5.54 -6.14 -20.38
N ALA A 219 5.19 -5.22 -21.28
CA ALA A 219 5.60 -3.82 -21.18
C ALA A 219 4.83 -3.05 -20.08
N ARG A 220 3.66 -3.55 -19.68
CA ARG A 220 2.72 -2.89 -18.74
C ARG A 220 2.07 -3.90 -17.81
N PHE A 221 1.55 -3.39 -16.71
CA PHE A 221 0.70 -4.14 -15.81
C PHE A 221 -0.62 -4.51 -16.46
N GLN A 222 -1.10 -5.71 -16.17
CA GLN A 222 -2.46 -6.16 -16.46
C GLN A 222 -3.26 -6.10 -15.14
N ILE A 223 -4.35 -5.32 -15.14
CA ILE A 223 -5.26 -5.30 -14.00
C ILE A 223 -6.21 -6.49 -14.12
N ARG A 224 -6.26 -7.30 -13.07
CA ARG A 224 -7.16 -8.46 -12.98
C ARG A 224 -8.07 -8.31 -11.76
N GLU A 225 -9.32 -8.73 -11.91
CA GLU A 225 -10.25 -8.87 -10.80
C GLU A 225 -10.23 -10.32 -10.30
N ILE A 226 -10.14 -10.48 -8.99
CA ILE A 226 -10.13 -11.80 -8.34
C ILE A 226 -11.54 -12.08 -7.82
N HIS A 227 -12.18 -13.11 -8.34
CA HIS A 227 -13.60 -13.43 -8.12
C HIS A 227 -13.86 -14.54 -7.10
N THR A 228 -12.85 -15.14 -6.46
CA THR A 228 -13.01 -16.30 -5.56
C THR A 228 -13.36 -15.94 -4.13
#